data_45e9f97f09a0b931b7c0886495e9a3a5
#
_entry.id   45e9f97f09a0b931b7c0886495e9a3a5
#
_cell.length_a   1.000
_cell.length_b   1.000
_cell.length_c   1.000
_cell.angle_alpha   90.00
_cell.angle_beta   90.00
_cell.angle_gamma   90.00
#
_symmetry.space_group_name_H-M   'P 1'
#
loop_
_entity.id
_entity.type
_entity.pdbx_description
1 polymer ?
#
loop_
_entity_poly.entity_id
_entity_poly.type
_entity_poly.pdbx_seq_one_letter_code
_entity_poly.pdbx_strand_id
1 'polypeptide(L)'
;VFYGVFLITAGEVSMGALIASVILTGRALAPLAQLAQTLTRLNQARSSYRSLDALMRADSERPEGRHWISRPRLDGRVRFDDVHFSYPEQTVAALKGVSFTIQPGEKVAILGRIGSGKSTVARLLLGLYAPDKGAVLVDDTDIRQIDPGDLRRNIGSVLQDVWLFSGTVRENIAIGARRPRDADILEAARIAGVEDFVARHPSGYDLMLAERGEGLSGGQKQAITLARALVGQPPVLLLDEPTSAMDVQNERDVIARLKEEAEGRTLIVITHRTSLLDLVDRVIVIEDGRVGADGDKSILTRATRQAAGGKDGA
;
A
#
# COMPACT_ATOMS: atom_id res chain seq x y z
N VAL A 1 44.51 29.63 -29.31
CA VAL A 1 45.91 29.20 -29.16
C VAL A 1 46.52 28.89 -30.53
N PHE A 2 45.96 27.98 -31.35
CA PHE A 2 46.52 27.57 -32.66
C PHE A 2 46.80 28.74 -33.60
N TYR A 3 45.85 29.64 -33.79
CA TYR A 3 46.02 30.83 -34.62
C TYR A 3 47.08 31.78 -34.06
N GLY A 4 47.21 31.91 -32.73
CA GLY A 4 48.22 32.72 -32.10
C GLY A 4 49.65 32.21 -32.30
N VAL A 5 49.87 30.91 -32.43
CA VAL A 5 51.20 30.34 -32.79
C VAL A 5 51.58 30.71 -34.20
N PHE A 6 50.64 30.72 -35.15
CA PHE A 6 50.89 31.19 -36.51
C PHE A 6 51.30 32.66 -36.57
N LEU A 7 50.68 33.53 -35.79
CA LEU A 7 51.02 34.95 -35.69
C LEU A 7 52.40 35.19 -35.07
N ILE A 8 52.83 34.34 -34.12
CA ILE A 8 54.18 34.37 -33.58
C ILE A 8 55.24 34.02 -34.63
N THR A 9 55.00 32.96 -35.40
CA THR A 9 55.94 32.58 -36.50
C THR A 9 56.01 33.61 -37.62
N ALA A 10 54.93 34.37 -37.85
CA ALA A 10 54.89 35.49 -38.76
C ALA A 10 55.54 36.78 -38.21
N GLY A 11 55.93 36.78 -36.94
CA GLY A 11 56.52 37.96 -36.26
C GLY A 11 55.55 39.07 -35.87
N GLU A 12 54.24 38.84 -35.99
CA GLU A 12 53.19 39.81 -35.76
C GLU A 12 52.82 39.94 -34.27
N VAL A 13 53.03 38.89 -33.47
CA VAL A 13 52.62 38.82 -32.03
C VAL A 13 53.74 38.18 -31.22
N SER A 14 54.03 38.75 -30.02
CA SER A 14 55.00 38.19 -29.10
C SER A 14 54.40 37.00 -28.31
N MET A 15 55.27 36.07 -27.84
CA MET A 15 54.88 34.98 -26.93
C MET A 15 54.14 35.52 -25.69
N GLY A 16 54.57 36.63 -25.11
CA GLY A 16 53.93 37.26 -23.99
C GLY A 16 52.51 37.76 -24.26
N ALA A 17 52.28 38.29 -25.49
CA ALA A 17 50.95 38.72 -25.92
C ALA A 17 49.97 37.54 -26.07
N LEU A 18 50.45 36.38 -26.56
CA LEU A 18 49.67 35.17 -26.66
C LEU A 18 49.26 34.66 -25.26
N ILE A 19 50.23 34.60 -24.33
CA ILE A 19 49.96 34.18 -22.95
C ILE A 19 48.95 35.15 -22.26
N ALA A 20 49.16 36.46 -22.43
CA ALA A 20 48.26 37.45 -21.91
C ALA A 20 46.82 37.32 -22.47
N SER A 21 46.69 37.07 -23.79
CA SER A 21 45.36 36.89 -24.40
C SER A 21 44.64 35.63 -23.90
N VAL A 22 45.34 34.55 -23.65
CA VAL A 22 44.76 33.30 -23.08
C VAL A 22 44.29 33.55 -21.67
N ILE A 23 45.11 34.20 -20.82
CA ILE A 23 44.75 34.53 -19.43
C ILE A 23 43.55 35.49 -19.41
N LEU A 24 43.54 36.53 -20.25
CA LEU A 24 42.43 37.48 -20.30
C LEU A 24 41.15 36.82 -20.80
N THR A 25 41.23 35.93 -21.79
CA THR A 25 40.10 35.17 -22.29
C THR A 25 39.50 34.26 -21.19
N GLY A 26 40.37 33.53 -20.46
CA GLY A 26 39.95 32.73 -19.32
C GLY A 26 39.26 33.56 -18.23
N ARG A 27 39.83 34.72 -17.89
CA ARG A 27 39.21 35.63 -16.91
C ARG A 27 37.89 36.25 -17.40
N ALA A 28 37.76 36.53 -18.69
CA ALA A 28 36.53 37.07 -19.26
C ALA A 28 35.41 36.01 -19.34
N LEU A 29 35.78 34.73 -19.54
CA LEU A 29 34.80 33.62 -19.61
C LEU A 29 34.38 33.12 -18.24
N ALA A 30 35.20 33.29 -17.19
CA ALA A 30 34.89 32.83 -15.84
C ALA A 30 33.54 33.35 -15.29
N PRO A 31 33.19 34.64 -15.42
CA PRO A 31 31.88 35.15 -15.00
C PRO A 31 30.69 34.50 -15.76
N LEU A 32 30.87 34.19 -17.03
CA LEU A 32 29.82 33.50 -17.83
C LEU A 32 29.54 32.09 -17.31
N ALA A 33 30.60 31.33 -17.00
CA ALA A 33 30.48 30.03 -16.35
C ALA A 33 29.76 30.11 -14.99
N GLN A 34 30.09 31.14 -14.20
CA GLN A 34 29.47 31.40 -12.92
C GLN A 34 27.98 31.77 -13.05
N LEU A 35 27.62 32.55 -14.06
CA LEU A 35 26.23 32.85 -14.39
C LEU A 35 25.47 31.60 -14.75
N ALA A 36 26.03 30.70 -15.60
CA ALA A 36 25.40 29.43 -15.96
C ALA A 36 25.14 28.54 -14.72
N GLN A 37 26.11 28.43 -13.81
CA GLN A 37 25.94 27.72 -12.55
C GLN A 37 24.86 28.34 -11.66
N THR A 38 24.83 29.68 -11.58
CA THR A 38 23.82 30.39 -10.79
C THR A 38 22.42 30.16 -11.35
N LEU A 39 22.23 30.19 -12.67
CA LEU A 39 20.98 29.88 -13.34
C LEU A 39 20.54 28.42 -13.09
N THR A 40 21.48 27.49 -13.11
CA THR A 40 21.19 26.08 -12.80
C THR A 40 20.70 25.93 -11.36
N ARG A 41 21.40 26.55 -10.39
CA ARG A 41 20.98 26.55 -8.98
C ARG A 41 19.62 27.22 -8.78
N LEU A 42 19.36 28.33 -9.46
CA LEU A 42 18.06 29.01 -9.43
C LEU A 42 16.94 28.09 -9.94
N ASN A 43 17.15 27.37 -11.03
CA ASN A 43 16.18 26.42 -11.56
C ASN A 43 15.93 25.26 -10.60
N GLN A 44 16.98 24.73 -9.96
CA GLN A 44 16.83 23.70 -8.92
C GLN A 44 16.04 24.22 -7.72
N ALA A 45 16.38 25.39 -7.21
CA ALA A 45 15.68 26.02 -6.09
C ALA A 45 14.19 26.26 -6.43
N ARG A 46 13.92 26.74 -7.65
CA ARG A 46 12.54 26.93 -8.13
C ARG A 46 11.76 25.62 -8.26
N SER A 47 12.40 24.56 -8.73
CA SER A 47 11.78 23.22 -8.80
C SER A 47 11.48 22.68 -7.40
N SER A 48 12.44 22.76 -6.47
CA SER A 48 12.23 22.33 -5.08
C SER A 48 11.13 23.15 -4.39
N TYR A 49 11.12 24.48 -4.59
CA TYR A 49 10.05 25.32 -4.07
C TYR A 49 8.67 24.92 -4.60
N ARG A 50 8.56 24.67 -5.91
CA ARG A 50 7.28 24.21 -6.52
C ARG A 50 6.82 22.88 -5.94
N SER A 51 7.73 21.94 -5.71
CA SER A 51 7.39 20.65 -5.11
C SER A 51 6.91 20.80 -3.67
N LEU A 52 7.57 21.67 -2.88
CA LEU A 52 7.13 22.00 -1.52
C LEU A 52 5.79 22.74 -1.50
N ASP A 53 5.61 23.72 -2.38
CA ASP A 53 4.35 24.48 -2.48
C ASP A 53 3.19 23.58 -2.88
N ALA A 54 3.41 22.65 -3.81
CA ALA A 54 2.41 21.64 -4.19
C ALA A 54 2.04 20.73 -3.02
N LEU A 55 3.03 20.28 -2.23
CA LEU A 55 2.80 19.48 -1.03
C LEU A 55 2.02 20.26 0.04
N MET A 56 2.40 21.53 0.27
CA MET A 56 1.74 22.39 1.27
C MET A 56 0.32 22.80 0.89
N ARG A 57 0.01 22.80 -0.42
CA ARG A 57 -1.34 23.06 -0.94
C ARG A 57 -2.19 21.81 -1.12
N ALA A 58 -1.60 20.62 -0.94
CA ALA A 58 -2.36 19.38 -1.02
C ALA A 58 -3.47 19.37 0.05
N ASP A 59 -4.64 18.88 -0.35
CA ASP A 59 -5.78 18.78 0.55
C ASP A 59 -5.44 17.89 1.75
N SER A 60 -5.72 18.39 2.95
CA SER A 60 -5.57 17.60 4.16
C SER A 60 -6.68 16.55 4.22
N GLU A 61 -6.34 15.32 4.59
CA GLU A 61 -7.36 14.28 4.86
C GLU A 61 -8.33 14.72 5.98
N ARG A 62 -7.84 15.58 6.89
CA ARG A 62 -8.64 16.19 7.96
C ARG A 62 -8.63 17.70 7.82
N PRO A 63 -9.44 18.26 6.89
CA PRO A 63 -9.56 19.71 6.75
C PRO A 63 -10.15 20.33 8.02
N GLU A 64 -9.63 21.51 8.37
CA GLU A 64 -10.16 22.28 9.50
C GLU A 64 -11.64 22.64 9.27
N GLY A 65 -12.45 22.59 10.35
CA GLY A 65 -13.86 22.91 10.30
C GLY A 65 -14.78 21.79 9.81
N ARG A 66 -14.28 20.65 9.37
CA ARG A 66 -15.11 19.49 9.04
C ARG A 66 -15.43 18.69 10.33
N HIS A 67 -16.72 18.49 10.59
CA HIS A 67 -17.19 17.65 11.68
C HIS A 67 -17.21 16.18 11.24
N TRP A 68 -16.51 15.33 11.97
CA TRP A 68 -16.46 13.89 11.76
C TRP A 68 -17.34 13.18 12.78
N ILE A 69 -17.97 12.10 12.34
CA ILE A 69 -18.65 11.18 13.26
C ILE A 69 -17.54 10.32 13.90
N SER A 70 -17.38 10.47 15.22
CA SER A 70 -16.49 9.58 15.96
C SER A 70 -17.15 8.21 16.16
N ARG A 71 -16.45 7.17 15.74
CA ARG A 71 -16.84 5.77 15.89
C ARG A 71 -15.67 4.99 16.49
N PRO A 72 -15.42 5.11 17.80
CA PRO A 72 -14.27 4.47 18.44
C PRO A 72 -14.31 2.93 18.33
N ARG A 73 -15.50 2.35 18.20
CA ARG A 73 -15.72 0.92 17.96
C ARG A 73 -16.77 0.74 16.89
N LEU A 74 -16.49 -0.20 15.98
CA LEU A 74 -17.39 -0.64 14.92
C LEU A 74 -17.84 -2.08 15.19
N ASP A 75 -19.04 -2.42 14.73
CA ASP A 75 -19.55 -3.81 14.78
C ASP A 75 -19.02 -4.63 13.61
N GLY A 76 -18.69 -3.97 12.48
CA GLY A 76 -18.04 -4.57 11.34
C GLY A 76 -18.96 -4.98 10.21
N ARG A 77 -20.17 -4.39 10.10
CA ARG A 77 -20.98 -4.48 8.87
C ARG A 77 -20.33 -3.64 7.78
N VAL A 78 -20.11 -4.20 6.59
CA VAL A 78 -19.58 -3.50 5.42
C VAL A 78 -20.58 -3.56 4.28
N ARG A 79 -20.93 -2.42 3.69
CA ARG A 79 -21.82 -2.35 2.52
C ARG A 79 -21.24 -1.45 1.44
N PHE A 80 -21.15 -1.98 0.25
CA PHE A 80 -20.94 -1.25 -1.00
C PHE A 80 -22.31 -1.07 -1.65
N ASP A 81 -22.66 0.16 -2.03
CA ASP A 81 -23.95 0.52 -2.58
C ASP A 81 -23.77 1.28 -3.90
N ASP A 82 -23.95 0.59 -5.03
CA ASP A 82 -23.75 1.07 -6.39
C ASP A 82 -22.44 1.84 -6.59
N VAL A 83 -21.32 1.28 -6.12
CA VAL A 83 -20.02 1.94 -6.10
C VAL A 83 -19.40 1.97 -7.49
N HIS A 84 -19.14 3.18 -8.00
CA HIS A 84 -18.34 3.44 -9.19
C HIS A 84 -17.07 4.18 -8.79
N PHE A 85 -15.95 3.80 -9.40
CA PHE A 85 -14.67 4.43 -9.11
C PHE A 85 -13.67 4.31 -10.25
N SER A 86 -12.97 5.41 -10.52
CA SER A 86 -11.82 5.47 -11.42
C SER A 86 -10.63 6.06 -10.66
N TYR A 87 -9.43 5.53 -10.88
CA TYR A 87 -8.23 6.16 -10.31
C TYR A 87 -7.97 7.53 -10.96
N PRO A 88 -7.41 8.49 -10.21
CA PRO A 88 -6.98 9.76 -10.80
C PRO A 88 -6.13 9.52 -12.05
N GLU A 89 -6.34 10.34 -13.08
CA GLU A 89 -5.64 10.26 -14.37
C GLU A 89 -5.92 8.99 -15.21
N GLN A 90 -6.80 8.08 -14.77
CA GLN A 90 -7.20 6.92 -15.55
C GLN A 90 -8.61 7.13 -16.15
N THR A 91 -8.74 6.81 -17.44
CA THR A 91 -10.02 6.89 -18.16
C THR A 91 -10.89 5.65 -17.97
N VAL A 92 -10.31 4.54 -17.50
CA VAL A 92 -11.01 3.27 -17.32
C VAL A 92 -11.47 3.14 -15.88
N ALA A 93 -12.78 2.94 -15.70
CA ALA A 93 -13.36 2.72 -14.38
C ALA A 93 -12.89 1.37 -13.80
N ALA A 94 -12.34 1.42 -12.58
CA ALA A 94 -11.92 0.25 -11.84
C ALA A 94 -13.10 -0.50 -11.20
N LEU A 95 -14.15 0.23 -10.79
CA LEU A 95 -15.42 -0.33 -10.33
C LEU A 95 -16.58 0.31 -11.08
N LYS A 96 -17.59 -0.50 -11.41
CA LYS A 96 -18.71 -0.14 -12.31
C LYS A 96 -20.06 -0.55 -11.73
N GLY A 97 -20.45 0.02 -10.58
CA GLY A 97 -21.69 -0.30 -9.89
C GLY A 97 -21.58 -1.55 -9.02
N VAL A 98 -20.55 -1.61 -8.18
CA VAL A 98 -20.35 -2.73 -7.25
C VAL A 98 -21.27 -2.58 -6.05
N SER A 99 -22.09 -3.60 -5.80
CA SER A 99 -23.01 -3.67 -4.65
C SER A 99 -22.93 -5.02 -3.97
N PHE A 100 -22.66 -5.03 -2.66
CA PHE A 100 -22.73 -6.20 -1.79
C PHE A 100 -22.79 -5.75 -0.32
N THR A 101 -23.19 -6.68 0.55
CA THR A 101 -23.19 -6.44 2.01
C THR A 101 -22.53 -7.62 2.70
N ILE A 102 -21.61 -7.33 3.63
CA ILE A 102 -20.97 -8.27 4.53
C ILE A 102 -21.51 -7.99 5.93
N GLN A 103 -22.01 -9.03 6.60
CA GLN A 103 -22.56 -8.90 7.96
C GLN A 103 -21.45 -8.94 9.02
N PRO A 104 -21.68 -8.38 10.23
CA PRO A 104 -20.73 -8.52 11.33
C PRO A 104 -20.40 -10.00 11.60
N GLY A 105 -19.09 -10.31 11.72
CA GLY A 105 -18.61 -11.66 11.96
C GLY A 105 -18.59 -12.57 10.73
N GLU A 106 -19.04 -12.12 9.56
CA GLU A 106 -19.02 -12.89 8.33
C GLU A 106 -17.59 -13.01 7.75
N LYS A 107 -17.26 -14.17 7.22
CA LYS A 107 -15.95 -14.48 6.62
C LYS A 107 -16.11 -14.62 5.10
N VAL A 108 -15.58 -13.65 4.36
CA VAL A 108 -15.82 -13.51 2.91
C VAL A 108 -14.51 -13.43 2.14
N ALA A 109 -14.41 -14.20 1.04
CA ALA A 109 -13.34 -14.00 0.06
C ALA A 109 -13.82 -13.15 -1.11
N ILE A 110 -12.99 -12.20 -1.53
CA ILE A 110 -13.17 -11.45 -2.78
C ILE A 110 -12.20 -12.02 -3.81
N LEU A 111 -12.75 -12.63 -4.84
CA LEU A 111 -12.00 -13.29 -5.91
C LEU A 111 -12.18 -12.55 -7.23
N GLY A 112 -11.29 -12.84 -8.19
CA GLY A 112 -11.37 -12.30 -9.55
C GLY A 112 -10.00 -12.25 -10.22
N ARG A 113 -9.97 -11.97 -11.51
CA ARG A 113 -8.73 -11.87 -12.28
C ARG A 113 -7.89 -10.66 -11.85
N ILE A 114 -6.62 -10.66 -12.21
CA ILE A 114 -5.76 -9.49 -12.04
C ILE A 114 -6.37 -8.31 -12.79
N GLY A 115 -6.43 -7.14 -12.14
CA GLY A 115 -7.05 -5.93 -12.72
C GLY A 115 -8.57 -5.87 -12.63
N SER A 116 -9.27 -6.84 -12.03
CA SER A 116 -10.73 -6.82 -11.91
C SER A 116 -11.31 -5.81 -10.90
N GLY A 117 -10.48 -5.15 -10.08
CA GLY A 117 -10.91 -4.16 -9.10
C GLY A 117 -10.89 -4.60 -7.63
N LYS A 118 -10.40 -5.80 -7.30
CA LYS A 118 -10.36 -6.33 -5.91
C LYS A 118 -9.61 -5.44 -4.93
N SER A 119 -8.37 -5.09 -5.23
CA SER A 119 -7.58 -4.20 -4.36
C SER A 119 -8.15 -2.77 -4.30
N THR A 120 -8.97 -2.38 -5.30
CA THR A 120 -9.72 -1.13 -5.28
C THR A 120 -10.79 -1.17 -4.19
N VAL A 121 -11.48 -2.31 -4.02
CA VAL A 121 -12.43 -2.50 -2.91
C VAL A 121 -11.76 -2.29 -1.56
N ALA A 122 -10.56 -2.89 -1.36
CA ALA A 122 -9.80 -2.70 -0.12
C ALA A 122 -9.44 -1.21 0.13
N ARG A 123 -8.94 -0.53 -0.89
CA ARG A 123 -8.55 0.88 -0.80
C ARG A 123 -9.73 1.80 -0.51
N LEU A 124 -10.88 1.54 -1.11
CA LEU A 124 -12.12 2.30 -0.85
C LEU A 124 -12.62 2.03 0.57
N LEU A 125 -12.63 0.78 1.05
CA LEU A 125 -13.06 0.44 2.42
C LEU A 125 -12.19 1.13 3.48
N LEU A 126 -10.89 1.28 3.24
CA LEU A 126 -9.97 2.01 4.12
C LEU A 126 -10.08 3.55 4.00
N GLY A 127 -10.95 4.04 3.12
CA GLY A 127 -11.11 5.47 2.88
C GLY A 127 -9.87 6.13 2.28
N LEU A 128 -9.00 5.36 1.58
CA LEU A 128 -7.84 5.91 0.86
C LEU A 128 -8.25 6.66 -0.42
N TYR A 129 -9.42 6.34 -0.93
CA TYR A 129 -10.08 7.02 -2.02
C TYR A 129 -11.57 7.15 -1.72
N ALA A 130 -12.23 8.15 -2.31
CA ALA A 130 -13.68 8.29 -2.29
C ALA A 130 -14.27 7.73 -3.60
N PRO A 131 -15.43 7.06 -3.57
CA PRO A 131 -16.11 6.61 -4.78
C PRO A 131 -16.61 7.81 -5.61
N ASP A 132 -16.59 7.67 -6.95
CA ASP A 132 -17.14 8.67 -7.87
C ASP A 132 -18.68 8.75 -7.77
N LYS A 133 -19.32 7.57 -7.62
CA LYS A 133 -20.76 7.41 -7.39
C LYS A 133 -21.01 6.30 -6.38
N GLY A 134 -22.17 6.36 -5.73
CA GLY A 134 -22.55 5.39 -4.70
C GLY A 134 -21.91 5.70 -3.36
N ALA A 135 -21.92 4.72 -2.48
CA ALA A 135 -21.40 4.86 -1.13
C ALA A 135 -20.76 3.56 -0.61
N VAL A 136 -19.71 3.71 0.19
CA VAL A 136 -19.18 2.64 1.03
C VAL A 136 -19.60 2.95 2.46
N LEU A 137 -20.31 2.02 3.09
CA LEU A 137 -20.82 2.20 4.44
C LEU A 137 -20.18 1.16 5.37
N VAL A 138 -19.89 1.60 6.59
CA VAL A 138 -19.52 0.72 7.71
C VAL A 138 -20.51 1.01 8.84
N ASP A 139 -21.18 -0.05 9.33
CA ASP A 139 -22.25 0.05 10.33
C ASP A 139 -23.30 1.10 9.93
N ASP A 140 -23.77 1.02 8.68
CA ASP A 140 -24.76 1.91 8.05
C ASP A 140 -24.35 3.41 8.00
N THR A 141 -23.09 3.73 8.31
CA THR A 141 -22.55 5.08 8.21
C THR A 141 -21.59 5.16 7.02
N ASP A 142 -21.77 6.18 6.17
CA ASP A 142 -20.85 6.43 5.05
C ASP A 142 -19.44 6.72 5.59
N ILE A 143 -18.43 5.98 5.09
CA ILE A 143 -17.05 6.13 5.54
C ILE A 143 -16.51 7.56 5.37
N ARG A 144 -17.06 8.34 4.43
CA ARG A 144 -16.72 9.74 4.23
C ARG A 144 -17.15 10.65 5.40
N GLN A 145 -18.01 10.17 6.29
CA GLN A 145 -18.46 10.88 7.49
C GLN A 145 -17.75 10.42 8.76
N ILE A 146 -17.17 9.22 8.75
CA ILE A 146 -16.45 8.66 9.90
C ILE A 146 -15.05 9.29 10.00
N ASP A 147 -14.57 9.57 11.21
CA ASP A 147 -13.17 9.96 11.42
C ASP A 147 -12.23 8.91 10.80
N PRO A 148 -11.33 9.29 9.88
CA PRO A 148 -10.45 8.33 9.20
C PRO A 148 -9.57 7.52 10.15
N GLY A 149 -9.18 8.11 11.28
CA GLY A 149 -8.42 7.41 12.32
C GLY A 149 -9.26 6.38 13.07
N ASP A 150 -10.56 6.66 13.32
CA ASP A 150 -11.47 5.69 13.93
C ASP A 150 -11.76 4.55 12.93
N LEU A 151 -12.02 4.86 11.67
CA LEU A 151 -12.24 3.87 10.62
C LEU A 151 -11.06 2.88 10.55
N ARG A 152 -9.84 3.38 10.39
CA ARG A 152 -8.64 2.55 10.20
C ARG A 152 -8.20 1.82 11.46
N ARG A 153 -8.52 2.30 12.66
CA ARG A 153 -8.29 1.57 13.91
C ARG A 153 -9.18 0.35 14.05
N ASN A 154 -10.37 0.39 13.49
CA ASN A 154 -11.32 -0.71 13.53
C ASN A 154 -11.16 -1.70 12.35
N ILE A 155 -10.26 -1.41 11.40
CA ILE A 155 -9.98 -2.28 10.26
C ILE A 155 -8.49 -2.64 10.27
N GLY A 156 -8.16 -3.82 10.79
CA GLY A 156 -6.81 -4.37 10.67
C GLY A 156 -6.56 -4.77 9.22
N SER A 157 -5.58 -4.12 8.55
CA SER A 157 -5.39 -4.33 7.12
C SER A 157 -4.00 -4.81 6.77
N VAL A 158 -3.93 -5.78 5.86
CA VAL A 158 -2.74 -6.16 5.09
C VAL A 158 -3.05 -5.84 3.64
N LEU A 159 -2.28 -4.93 3.04
CA LEU A 159 -2.37 -4.60 1.63
C LEU A 159 -1.27 -5.32 0.83
N GLN A 160 -1.45 -5.40 -0.48
CA GLN A 160 -0.53 -6.09 -1.39
C GLN A 160 0.90 -5.55 -1.29
N ASP A 161 1.05 -4.23 -1.16
CA ASP A 161 2.36 -3.59 -0.98
C ASP A 161 2.73 -3.59 0.50
N VAL A 162 3.69 -4.42 0.87
CA VAL A 162 4.18 -4.54 2.24
C VAL A 162 5.18 -3.42 2.53
N TRP A 163 4.88 -2.60 3.54
CA TRP A 163 5.76 -1.52 3.98
C TRP A 163 6.15 -1.67 5.44
N LEU A 164 7.46 -1.75 5.71
CA LEU A 164 8.02 -1.72 7.05
C LEU A 164 8.81 -0.44 7.27
N PHE A 165 8.68 0.10 8.48
CA PHE A 165 9.39 1.32 8.89
C PHE A 165 10.74 0.96 9.49
N SER A 166 11.70 1.87 9.39
CA SER A 166 12.94 1.79 10.16
C SER A 166 12.62 1.80 11.66
N GLY A 167 13.17 0.86 12.41
CA GLY A 167 12.88 0.63 13.81
C GLY A 167 12.87 -0.86 14.15
N THR A 168 12.52 -1.22 15.37
CA THR A 168 12.48 -2.62 15.80
C THR A 168 11.29 -3.40 15.23
N VAL A 169 11.35 -4.73 15.26
CA VAL A 169 10.18 -5.58 14.94
C VAL A 169 9.01 -5.25 15.86
N ARG A 170 9.27 -5.08 17.16
CA ARG A 170 8.29 -4.67 18.16
C ARG A 170 7.59 -3.38 17.78
N GLU A 171 8.33 -2.33 17.45
CA GLU A 171 7.79 -1.03 17.04
C GLU A 171 6.97 -1.15 15.77
N ASN A 172 7.43 -1.93 14.79
CA ASN A 172 6.68 -2.16 13.56
C ASN A 172 5.33 -2.85 13.78
N ILE A 173 5.23 -3.77 14.74
CA ILE A 173 3.95 -4.40 15.11
C ILE A 173 3.08 -3.40 15.90
N ALA A 174 3.68 -2.70 16.86
CA ALA A 174 2.98 -1.79 17.77
C ALA A 174 2.25 -0.63 17.06
N ILE A 175 2.72 -0.20 15.87
CA ILE A 175 2.05 0.83 15.06
C ILE A 175 0.58 0.49 14.77
N GLY A 176 0.21 -0.80 14.72
CA GLY A 176 -1.16 -1.23 14.44
C GLY A 176 -2.19 -0.88 15.52
N ALA A 177 -1.75 -0.48 16.71
CA ALA A 177 -2.64 -0.13 17.82
C ALA A 177 -2.17 1.10 18.61
N ARG A 178 -3.10 1.76 19.29
CA ARG A 178 -2.81 3.01 20.02
C ARG A 178 -2.19 2.78 21.38
N ARG A 179 -1.36 2.02 21.75
CA ARG A 179 -0.73 1.63 23.03
C ARG A 179 -0.99 0.16 23.31
N PRO A 180 -0.52 -0.73 22.44
CA PRO A 180 -0.67 -2.15 22.69
C PRO A 180 0.16 -2.54 23.91
N ARG A 181 -0.34 -3.49 24.68
CA ARG A 181 0.44 -4.13 25.75
C ARG A 181 1.43 -5.09 25.11
N ASP A 182 2.50 -5.40 25.80
CA ASP A 182 3.47 -6.40 25.32
C ASP A 182 2.82 -7.75 25.00
N ALA A 183 1.87 -8.19 25.82
CA ALA A 183 1.12 -9.40 25.58
C ALA A 183 0.36 -9.38 24.24
N ASP A 184 -0.24 -8.24 23.88
CA ASP A 184 -0.98 -8.07 22.62
C ASP A 184 -0.02 -8.15 21.41
N ILE A 185 1.20 -7.59 21.53
CA ILE A 185 2.25 -7.66 20.50
C ILE A 185 2.73 -9.09 20.31
N LEU A 186 3.02 -9.81 21.42
CA LEU A 186 3.50 -11.18 21.39
C LEU A 186 2.44 -12.12 20.79
N GLU A 187 1.18 -11.96 21.16
CA GLU A 187 0.10 -12.76 20.62
C GLU A 187 -0.13 -12.52 19.13
N ALA A 188 -0.16 -11.27 18.70
CA ALA A 188 -0.24 -10.94 17.27
C ALA A 188 0.96 -11.50 16.48
N ALA A 189 2.16 -11.43 17.05
CA ALA A 189 3.37 -11.99 16.47
C ALA A 189 3.32 -13.51 16.35
N ARG A 190 2.79 -14.21 17.36
CA ARG A 190 2.60 -15.66 17.37
C ARG A 190 1.64 -16.10 16.28
N ILE A 191 0.49 -15.45 16.18
CA ILE A 191 -0.53 -15.76 15.17
C ILE A 191 0.03 -15.57 13.77
N ALA A 192 0.75 -14.49 13.53
CA ALA A 192 1.30 -14.14 12.22
C ALA A 192 2.58 -14.92 11.85
N GLY A 193 3.16 -15.74 12.76
CA GLY A 193 4.39 -16.48 12.52
C GLY A 193 5.66 -15.65 12.62
N VAL A 194 5.62 -14.46 13.24
CA VAL A 194 6.80 -13.63 13.49
C VAL A 194 7.73 -14.30 14.50
N GLU A 195 7.18 -14.95 15.53
CA GLU A 195 7.92 -15.62 16.58
C GLU A 195 8.91 -16.66 16.02
N ASP A 196 8.54 -17.36 14.94
CA ASP A 196 9.33 -18.45 14.38
C ASP A 196 10.72 -18.00 13.88
N PHE A 197 10.87 -16.76 13.41
CA PHE A 197 12.18 -16.24 12.99
C PHE A 197 12.82 -15.31 14.02
N VAL A 198 12.02 -14.59 14.80
CA VAL A 198 12.51 -13.67 15.84
C VAL A 198 13.15 -14.43 16.97
N ALA A 199 12.59 -15.59 17.37
CA ALA A 199 13.17 -16.46 18.43
C ALA A 199 14.57 -16.98 18.09
N ARG A 200 14.95 -17.03 16.81
CA ARG A 200 16.27 -17.47 16.34
C ARG A 200 17.31 -16.34 16.31
N HIS A 201 16.85 -15.08 16.44
CA HIS A 201 17.73 -13.93 16.37
C HIS A 201 18.17 -13.49 17.77
N PRO A 202 19.45 -13.18 18.02
CA PRO A 202 19.94 -12.77 19.34
C PRO A 202 19.21 -11.56 19.93
N SER A 203 18.79 -10.62 19.10
CA SER A 203 18.06 -9.42 19.51
C SER A 203 16.56 -9.65 19.69
N GLY A 204 16.02 -10.81 19.34
CA GLY A 204 14.59 -11.09 19.48
C GLY A 204 13.72 -10.03 18.80
N TYR A 205 12.71 -9.55 19.47
CA TYR A 205 11.80 -8.49 19.00
C TYR A 205 12.45 -7.10 18.88
N ASP A 206 13.64 -6.91 19.46
CA ASP A 206 14.43 -5.68 19.33
C ASP A 206 15.32 -5.69 18.10
N LEU A 207 15.16 -6.68 17.21
CA LEU A 207 15.81 -6.72 15.90
C LEU A 207 15.47 -5.44 15.12
N MET A 208 16.53 -4.67 14.82
CA MET A 208 16.42 -3.43 14.04
C MET A 208 16.19 -3.74 12.57
N LEU A 209 15.15 -3.16 12.01
CA LEU A 209 14.79 -3.22 10.60
C LEU A 209 15.27 -1.96 9.90
N ALA A 210 15.89 -2.12 8.74
CA ALA A 210 16.15 -1.02 7.83
C ALA A 210 14.85 -0.56 7.15
N GLU A 211 14.91 0.57 6.45
CA GLU A 211 13.79 1.07 5.66
C GLU A 211 13.29 -0.01 4.69
N ARG A 212 11.96 -0.17 4.58
CA ARG A 212 11.30 -1.22 3.79
C ARG A 212 11.66 -2.65 4.22
N GLY A 213 12.25 -2.83 5.41
CA GLY A 213 12.64 -4.14 5.92
C GLY A 213 13.73 -4.82 5.08
N GLU A 214 14.71 -4.05 4.57
CA GLU A 214 15.86 -4.65 3.89
C GLU A 214 16.53 -5.72 4.78
N GLY A 215 16.92 -6.83 4.17
CA GLY A 215 17.50 -7.98 4.87
C GLY A 215 16.47 -9.04 5.32
N LEU A 216 15.17 -8.73 5.34
CA LEU A 216 14.14 -9.71 5.62
C LEU A 216 13.64 -10.40 4.34
N SER A 217 13.25 -11.68 4.44
CA SER A 217 12.53 -12.36 3.36
C SER A 217 11.15 -11.78 3.15
N GLY A 218 10.54 -11.99 1.98
CA GLY A 218 9.18 -11.55 1.68
C GLY A 218 8.16 -12.07 2.70
N GLY A 219 8.27 -13.35 3.08
CA GLY A 219 7.41 -13.98 4.09
C GLY A 219 7.55 -13.35 5.47
N GLN A 220 8.78 -13.02 5.91
CA GLN A 220 9.02 -12.33 7.18
C GLN A 220 8.39 -10.93 7.19
N LYS A 221 8.50 -10.19 6.09
CA LYS A 221 7.85 -8.88 5.94
C LYS A 221 6.33 -9.01 6.02
N GLN A 222 5.75 -9.98 5.35
CA GLN A 222 4.31 -10.25 5.42
C GLN A 222 3.87 -10.64 6.82
N ALA A 223 4.62 -11.50 7.51
CA ALA A 223 4.34 -11.89 8.89
C ALA A 223 4.28 -10.67 9.83
N ILE A 224 5.27 -9.76 9.76
CA ILE A 224 5.25 -8.53 10.57
C ILE A 224 4.04 -7.64 10.23
N THR A 225 3.70 -7.50 8.94
CA THR A 225 2.55 -6.70 8.51
C THR A 225 1.23 -7.31 8.97
N LEU A 226 1.12 -8.64 8.94
CA LEU A 226 -0.03 -9.36 9.46
C LEU A 226 -0.15 -9.20 10.99
N ALA A 227 0.96 -9.32 11.73
CA ALA A 227 0.97 -9.05 13.18
C ALA A 227 0.52 -7.61 13.49
N ARG A 228 0.97 -6.62 12.69
CA ARG A 228 0.51 -5.23 12.78
C ARG A 228 -0.99 -5.09 12.60
N ALA A 229 -1.58 -5.84 11.67
CA ALA A 229 -3.02 -5.81 11.43
C ALA A 229 -3.84 -6.44 12.57
N LEU A 230 -3.23 -7.38 13.32
CA LEU A 230 -3.89 -8.13 14.39
C LEU A 230 -3.77 -7.50 15.77
N VAL A 231 -2.69 -6.75 16.05
CA VAL A 231 -2.31 -6.30 17.40
C VAL A 231 -3.38 -5.44 18.09
N GLY A 232 -4.17 -4.69 17.33
CA GLY A 232 -5.28 -3.86 17.84
C GLY A 232 -6.56 -4.61 18.11
N GLN A 233 -6.61 -5.90 17.84
CA GLN A 233 -7.82 -6.73 17.90
C GLN A 233 -9.02 -6.08 17.18
N PRO A 234 -8.85 -5.61 15.94
CA PRO A 234 -9.92 -4.89 15.23
C PRO A 234 -11.10 -5.80 14.93
N PRO A 235 -12.36 -5.29 14.93
CA PRO A 235 -13.54 -6.06 14.59
C PRO A 235 -13.60 -6.49 13.11
N VAL A 236 -12.87 -5.79 12.23
CA VAL A 236 -12.77 -6.10 10.81
C VAL A 236 -11.32 -6.41 10.44
N LEU A 237 -11.09 -7.53 9.77
CA LEU A 237 -9.80 -7.88 9.17
C LEU A 237 -9.93 -7.84 7.64
N LEU A 238 -9.10 -7.04 6.99
CA LEU A 238 -9.03 -6.89 5.54
C LEU A 238 -7.65 -7.33 5.04
N LEU A 239 -7.58 -8.48 4.42
CA LEU A 239 -6.33 -9.14 4.08
C LEU A 239 -6.23 -9.30 2.55
N ASP A 240 -5.37 -8.49 1.90
CA ASP A 240 -5.10 -8.57 0.46
C ASP A 240 -3.80 -9.36 0.24
N GLU A 241 -3.92 -10.59 -0.25
CA GLU A 241 -2.83 -11.55 -0.50
C GLU A 241 -1.89 -11.74 0.72
N PRO A 242 -2.41 -12.01 1.94
CA PRO A 242 -1.64 -11.91 3.19
C PRO A 242 -0.50 -12.93 3.31
N THR A 243 -0.48 -13.99 2.50
CA THR A 243 0.50 -15.08 2.57
C THR A 243 1.26 -15.31 1.27
N SER A 244 1.17 -14.37 0.32
CA SER A 244 1.70 -14.56 -1.05
C SER A 244 3.21 -14.82 -1.13
N ALA A 245 4.00 -14.33 -0.17
CA ALA A 245 5.44 -14.52 -0.10
C ALA A 245 5.88 -15.55 0.95
N MET A 246 4.94 -16.25 1.60
CA MET A 246 5.22 -17.31 2.56
C MET A 246 5.41 -18.65 1.84
N ASP A 247 6.25 -19.52 2.41
CA ASP A 247 6.34 -20.91 2.00
C ASP A 247 5.10 -21.71 2.46
N VAL A 248 4.91 -22.88 1.88
CA VAL A 248 3.68 -23.69 2.07
C VAL A 248 3.45 -24.10 3.53
N GLN A 249 4.51 -24.36 4.28
CA GLN A 249 4.37 -24.79 5.68
C GLN A 249 3.98 -23.61 6.57
N ASN A 250 4.71 -22.48 6.47
CA ASN A 250 4.40 -21.26 7.20
C ASN A 250 2.99 -20.74 6.85
N GLU A 251 2.59 -20.80 5.58
CA GLU A 251 1.23 -20.43 5.15
C GLU A 251 0.17 -21.25 5.86
N ARG A 252 0.32 -22.58 5.92
CA ARG A 252 -0.64 -23.48 6.60
C ARG A 252 -0.77 -23.17 8.08
N ASP A 253 0.36 -22.96 8.76
CA ASP A 253 0.38 -22.71 10.18
C ASP A 253 -0.26 -21.33 10.51
N VAL A 254 -0.01 -20.32 9.69
CA VAL A 254 -0.62 -18.99 9.81
C VAL A 254 -2.13 -19.08 9.53
N ILE A 255 -2.57 -19.80 8.49
CA ILE A 255 -3.99 -19.98 8.19
C ILE A 255 -4.72 -20.67 9.35
N ALA A 256 -4.14 -21.71 9.95
CA ALA A 256 -4.74 -22.39 11.08
C ALA A 256 -4.95 -21.45 12.28
N ARG A 257 -3.91 -20.67 12.63
CA ARG A 257 -3.99 -19.68 13.73
C ARG A 257 -4.96 -18.55 13.43
N LEU A 258 -4.97 -18.04 12.18
CA LEU A 258 -5.90 -16.99 11.74
C LEU A 258 -7.36 -17.45 11.79
N LYS A 259 -7.64 -18.72 11.52
CA LYS A 259 -8.99 -19.28 11.57
C LYS A 259 -9.60 -19.18 12.97
N GLU A 260 -8.80 -19.47 14.00
CA GLU A 260 -9.20 -19.34 15.40
C GLU A 260 -9.35 -17.85 15.79
N GLU A 261 -8.38 -17.02 15.41
CA GLU A 261 -8.36 -15.60 15.75
C GLU A 261 -9.48 -14.78 15.06
N ALA A 262 -9.91 -15.20 13.88
CA ALA A 262 -10.99 -14.55 13.14
C ALA A 262 -12.39 -14.91 13.65
N GLU A 263 -12.53 -15.72 14.70
CA GLU A 263 -13.85 -16.03 15.27
C GLU A 263 -14.49 -14.78 15.87
N GLY A 264 -15.74 -14.53 15.51
CA GLY A 264 -16.48 -13.36 15.95
C GLY A 264 -16.08 -12.03 15.29
N ARG A 265 -15.11 -12.05 14.36
CA ARG A 265 -14.68 -10.86 13.58
C ARG A 265 -15.12 -10.96 12.14
N THR A 266 -15.41 -9.81 11.52
CA THR A 266 -15.62 -9.74 10.07
C THR A 266 -14.27 -9.95 9.37
N LEU A 267 -14.17 -10.95 8.50
CA LEU A 267 -12.97 -11.27 7.75
C LEU A 267 -13.22 -11.08 6.26
N ILE A 268 -12.43 -10.24 5.64
CA ILE A 268 -12.44 -10.00 4.19
C ILE A 268 -11.07 -10.39 3.64
N VAL A 269 -11.01 -11.46 2.86
CA VAL A 269 -9.78 -11.95 2.24
C VAL A 269 -9.83 -11.71 0.74
N ILE A 270 -8.88 -10.96 0.21
CA ILE A 270 -8.70 -10.81 -1.23
C ILE A 270 -7.57 -11.76 -1.63
N THR A 271 -7.84 -12.71 -2.49
CA THR A 271 -6.84 -13.70 -2.87
C THR A 271 -7.15 -14.38 -4.20
N HIS A 272 -6.15 -15.02 -4.76
CA HIS A 272 -6.28 -15.99 -5.84
C HIS A 272 -5.84 -17.40 -5.38
N ARG A 273 -5.42 -17.56 -4.11
CA ARG A 273 -4.95 -18.82 -3.54
C ARG A 273 -6.10 -19.61 -2.92
N THR A 274 -6.19 -20.89 -3.28
CA THR A 274 -7.24 -21.78 -2.77
C THR A 274 -7.08 -22.12 -1.28
N SER A 275 -5.85 -22.10 -0.76
CA SER A 275 -5.54 -22.33 0.66
C SER A 275 -6.25 -21.35 1.60
N LEU A 276 -6.39 -20.09 1.21
CA LEU A 276 -7.08 -19.07 1.99
C LEU A 276 -8.61 -19.19 2.00
N LEU A 277 -9.19 -20.01 1.10
CA LEU A 277 -10.63 -20.29 1.09
C LEU A 277 -11.09 -21.13 2.28
N ASP A 278 -10.17 -21.76 3.00
CA ASP A 278 -10.47 -22.46 4.25
C ASP A 278 -10.84 -21.52 5.41
N LEU A 279 -10.49 -20.23 5.26
CA LEU A 279 -10.83 -19.17 6.22
C LEU A 279 -12.23 -18.59 6.06
N VAL A 280 -12.92 -18.86 4.92
CA VAL A 280 -14.14 -18.15 4.55
C VAL A 280 -15.30 -19.09 4.27
N ASP A 281 -16.50 -18.57 4.40
CA ASP A 281 -17.74 -19.29 4.15
C ASP A 281 -18.43 -18.80 2.88
N ARG A 282 -18.24 -17.54 2.50
CA ARG A 282 -18.83 -16.87 1.34
C ARG A 282 -17.78 -16.33 0.39
N VAL A 283 -18.12 -16.27 -0.87
CA VAL A 283 -17.25 -15.76 -1.94
C VAL A 283 -18.00 -14.72 -2.76
N ILE A 284 -17.34 -13.61 -3.01
CA ILE A 284 -17.76 -12.55 -3.95
C ILE A 284 -16.75 -12.54 -5.10
N VAL A 285 -17.22 -12.75 -6.32
CA VAL A 285 -16.37 -12.73 -7.52
C VAL A 285 -16.51 -11.36 -8.19
N ILE A 286 -15.41 -10.68 -8.40
CA ILE A 286 -15.37 -9.41 -9.13
C ILE A 286 -14.77 -9.64 -10.52
N GLU A 287 -15.54 -9.28 -11.55
CA GLU A 287 -15.18 -9.37 -12.95
C GLU A 287 -15.39 -8.02 -13.62
N ASP A 288 -14.37 -7.51 -14.29
CA ASP A 288 -14.40 -6.23 -15.01
C ASP A 288 -15.03 -5.06 -14.22
N GLY A 289 -14.75 -5.01 -12.93
CA GLY A 289 -15.24 -3.96 -12.03
C GLY A 289 -16.70 -4.14 -11.59
N ARG A 290 -17.29 -5.31 -11.74
CA ARG A 290 -18.67 -5.65 -11.33
C ARG A 290 -18.68 -6.90 -10.48
N VAL A 291 -19.73 -7.08 -9.67
CA VAL A 291 -19.99 -8.34 -8.99
C VAL A 291 -20.54 -9.33 -10.01
N GLY A 292 -19.76 -10.36 -10.33
CA GLY A 292 -20.14 -11.42 -11.25
C GLY A 292 -20.89 -12.57 -10.55
N ALA A 293 -20.47 -12.91 -9.30
CA ALA A 293 -21.13 -13.91 -8.47
C ALA A 293 -20.98 -13.56 -6.99
N ASP A 294 -21.96 -13.94 -6.18
CA ASP A 294 -21.97 -13.74 -4.74
C ASP A 294 -22.76 -14.89 -4.08
N GLY A 295 -22.13 -15.60 -3.17
CA GLY A 295 -22.77 -16.72 -2.47
C GLY A 295 -21.79 -17.63 -1.73
N ASP A 296 -22.30 -18.75 -1.21
CA ASP A 296 -21.51 -19.76 -0.51
C ASP A 296 -20.34 -20.26 -1.38
N LYS A 297 -19.23 -20.64 -0.75
CA LYS A 297 -18.01 -21.13 -1.45
C LYS A 297 -18.26 -22.30 -2.40
N SER A 298 -19.37 -23.01 -2.29
CA SER A 298 -19.77 -24.08 -3.24
C SER A 298 -20.00 -23.60 -4.67
N ILE A 299 -20.24 -22.28 -4.88
CA ILE A 299 -20.34 -21.72 -6.24
C ILE A 299 -19.06 -21.93 -7.06
N LEU A 300 -17.89 -21.93 -6.43
CA LEU A 300 -16.61 -22.20 -7.10
C LEU A 300 -16.55 -23.62 -7.66
N THR A 301 -17.07 -24.59 -6.93
CA THR A 301 -17.12 -25.99 -7.35
C THR A 301 -18.07 -26.20 -8.53
N ARG A 302 -19.17 -25.46 -8.58
CA ARG A 302 -20.13 -25.47 -9.69
C ARG A 302 -19.55 -24.84 -10.94
N ALA A 303 -18.91 -23.69 -10.82
CA ALA A 303 -18.26 -23.01 -11.94
C ALA A 303 -17.14 -23.86 -12.57
N THR A 304 -16.34 -24.55 -11.75
CA THR A 304 -15.27 -25.45 -12.21
C THR A 304 -15.83 -26.65 -12.93
N ARG A 305 -16.97 -27.25 -12.48
CA ARG A 305 -17.64 -28.36 -13.14
C ARG A 305 -18.27 -27.97 -14.47
N GLN A 306 -18.85 -26.77 -14.57
CA GLN A 306 -19.39 -26.25 -15.83
C GLN A 306 -18.31 -25.99 -16.87
N ALA A 307 -17.13 -25.44 -16.43
CA ALA A 307 -15.99 -25.24 -17.32
C ALA A 307 -15.32 -26.52 -17.78
N ALA A 308 -15.37 -27.60 -16.98
CA ALA A 308 -14.85 -28.92 -17.33
C ALA A 308 -15.82 -29.73 -18.21
N GLY A 309 -17.14 -29.61 -17.99
CA GLY A 309 -18.16 -30.32 -18.78
C GLY A 309 -18.46 -29.71 -20.16
N GLY A 310 -17.96 -28.49 -20.45
CA GLY A 310 -18.11 -27.85 -21.77
C GLY A 310 -17.04 -28.22 -22.78
N LYS A 311 -16.06 -29.08 -22.45
CA LYS A 311 -14.98 -29.51 -23.37
C LYS A 311 -15.19 -30.86 -24.03
N ASP A 312 -16.22 -31.60 -23.62
CA ASP A 312 -16.51 -32.95 -24.17
C ASP A 312 -17.66 -32.98 -25.19
N GLY A 313 -18.02 -31.82 -25.75
CA GLY A 313 -19.12 -31.69 -26.71
C GLY A 313 -18.81 -30.80 -27.93
N ALA A 314 -17.59 -30.89 -28.48
CA ALA A 314 -17.28 -30.26 -29.78
C ALA A 314 -16.39 -31.19 -30.63
#